data_ada0eab2d3885b33c08b6d50a3d3c532
#
_entry.id   ada0eab2d3885b33c08b6d50a3d3c532
#
_cell.length_a   1.000
_cell.length_b   1.000
_cell.length_c   1.000
_cell.angle_alpha   90.00
_cell.angle_beta   90.00
_cell.angle_gamma   90.00
#
_symmetry.space_group_name_H-M   'P 1'
#
loop_
_entity.id
_entity.type
_entity.pdbx_description
1 polymer ?
#
loop_
_entity_poly.entity_id
_entity_poly.type
_entity_poly.pdbx_seq_one_letter_code
_entity_poly.pdbx_strand_id
1 'polypeptide(L)'
;LFDAARAWARGRGLETLMGPFGLGGSTGNGILVDGFEHTAAMTMMSWNPPYYARLLEGAGFAKHFELYSAHLDASTFRLPDRIRSVAEHVLARKRFSVLRFRNKAELKKLAGKIGEVYNVSLASDPSHRDAYPLTPAELKLATNDIMTVADPQLVKILAYDGQIVGFVFGFADVSTTLK
;
A
#
# COMPACT_ATOMS: atom_id res chain seq x y z
N LEU A 1 15.53 8.30 -21.87
CA LEU A 1 15.33 8.17 -20.43
C LEU A 1 15.88 6.83 -19.93
N PHE A 2 15.39 5.69 -20.39
CA PHE A 2 15.79 4.36 -19.88
C PHE A 2 17.26 4.02 -20.12
N ASP A 3 17.85 4.44 -21.24
CA ASP A 3 19.26 4.22 -21.50
C ASP A 3 20.15 5.01 -20.52
N ALA A 4 19.76 6.22 -20.19
CA ALA A 4 20.45 7.01 -19.17
C ALA A 4 20.35 6.36 -17.78
N ALA A 5 19.17 5.83 -17.40
CA ALA A 5 18.99 5.12 -16.15
C ALA A 5 19.83 3.83 -16.10
N ARG A 6 19.89 3.07 -17.20
CA ARG A 6 20.75 1.87 -17.30
C ARG A 6 22.24 2.23 -17.20
N ALA A 7 22.67 3.26 -17.89
CA ALA A 7 24.06 3.72 -17.82
C ALA A 7 24.43 4.14 -16.40
N TRP A 8 23.55 4.85 -15.73
CA TRP A 8 23.72 5.25 -14.35
C TRP A 8 23.82 4.05 -13.38
N ALA A 9 22.93 3.07 -13.54
CA ALA A 9 22.93 1.85 -12.73
C ALA A 9 24.22 1.04 -12.95
N ARG A 10 24.60 0.79 -14.21
CA ARG A 10 25.84 0.09 -14.56
C ARG A 10 27.08 0.77 -14.02
N GLY A 11 27.15 2.11 -14.08
CA GLY A 11 28.25 2.90 -13.53
C GLY A 11 28.40 2.76 -12.01
N ARG A 12 27.40 2.17 -11.32
CA ARG A 12 27.39 1.88 -9.88
C ARG A 12 27.46 0.42 -9.54
N GLY A 13 27.69 -0.45 -10.54
CA GLY A 13 27.73 -1.89 -10.35
C GLY A 13 26.36 -2.52 -10.05
N LEU A 14 25.27 -1.84 -10.37
CA LEU A 14 23.91 -2.35 -10.19
C LEU A 14 23.52 -3.17 -11.43
N GLU A 15 23.01 -4.36 -11.20
CA GLU A 15 22.66 -5.32 -12.25
C GLU A 15 21.18 -5.27 -12.64
N THR A 16 20.33 -4.77 -11.75
CA THR A 16 18.88 -4.75 -11.93
C THR A 16 18.34 -3.32 -11.84
N LEU A 17 17.44 -2.99 -12.76
CA LEU A 17 16.63 -1.77 -12.72
C LEU A 17 15.18 -2.17 -12.65
N MET A 18 14.51 -1.85 -11.57
CA MET A 18 13.12 -2.21 -11.30
C MET A 18 12.26 -0.96 -11.13
N GLY A 19 11.03 -1.00 -11.61
CA GLY A 19 10.08 0.12 -11.50
C GLY A 19 8.88 -0.05 -12.44
N PRO A 20 8.01 0.96 -12.52
CA PRO A 20 8.07 2.22 -11.77
C PRO A 20 7.61 2.05 -10.32
N PHE A 21 8.30 2.69 -9.41
CA PHE A 21 7.89 2.80 -8.01
C PHE A 21 7.61 4.25 -7.65
N GLY A 22 6.51 4.48 -6.95
CA GLY A 22 6.24 5.75 -6.32
C GLY A 22 7.10 5.97 -5.07
N LEU A 23 7.37 7.23 -4.75
CA LEU A 23 8.12 7.59 -3.55
C LEU A 23 7.39 7.12 -2.29
N GLY A 24 8.10 6.36 -1.45
CA GLY A 24 7.60 5.89 -0.15
C GLY A 24 6.46 4.87 -0.22
N GLY A 25 6.21 4.24 -1.39
CA GLY A 25 5.16 3.22 -1.54
C GLY A 25 3.72 3.73 -1.42
N SER A 26 3.53 5.01 -1.13
CA SER A 26 2.22 5.64 -0.98
C SER A 26 1.66 6.22 -2.30
N THR A 27 2.51 6.42 -3.28
CA THR A 27 2.12 6.89 -4.61
C THR A 27 2.28 5.74 -5.59
N GLY A 28 1.20 5.35 -6.24
CA GLY A 28 1.04 4.22 -7.15
C GLY A 28 2.30 3.55 -7.69
N ASN A 29 2.39 2.26 -7.47
CA ASN A 29 3.45 1.41 -8.00
C ASN A 29 2.97 0.73 -9.29
N GLY A 30 3.90 0.47 -10.19
CA GLY A 30 3.60 -0.21 -11.45
C GLY A 30 2.91 0.68 -12.48
N ILE A 31 2.41 0.05 -13.52
CA ILE A 31 1.59 0.65 -14.57
C ILE A 31 0.27 -0.09 -14.68
N LEU A 32 -0.78 0.64 -15.03
CA LEU A 32 -2.06 0.03 -15.38
C LEU A 32 -1.90 -0.72 -16.70
N VAL A 33 -2.31 -1.99 -16.73
CA VAL A 33 -2.23 -2.85 -17.91
C VAL A 33 -3.58 -3.43 -18.32
N ASP A 34 -4.55 -3.42 -17.41
CA ASP A 34 -5.92 -3.89 -17.60
C ASP A 34 -6.90 -3.04 -16.79
N GLY A 35 -8.18 -2.99 -17.18
CA GLY A 35 -9.21 -2.21 -16.50
C GLY A 35 -9.22 -0.73 -16.86
N PHE A 36 -8.77 -0.36 -18.08
CA PHE A 36 -8.73 1.04 -18.57
C PHE A 36 -10.12 1.68 -18.71
N GLU A 37 -11.17 0.87 -18.82
CA GLU A 37 -12.56 1.29 -18.87
C GLU A 37 -13.08 1.79 -17.52
N HIS A 38 -12.41 1.46 -16.43
CA HIS A 38 -12.77 1.93 -15.10
C HIS A 38 -12.22 3.35 -14.87
N THR A 39 -13.03 4.21 -14.29
CA THR A 39 -12.52 5.44 -13.68
C THR A 39 -11.56 5.05 -12.56
N ALA A 40 -10.55 5.88 -12.30
CA ALA A 40 -9.50 5.58 -11.32
C ALA A 40 -10.01 4.75 -10.13
N ALA A 41 -9.42 3.59 -9.92
CA ALA A 41 -9.91 2.60 -8.95
C ALA A 41 -9.94 3.16 -7.52
N MET A 42 -9.05 4.07 -7.19
CA MET A 42 -9.03 4.82 -5.93
C MET A 42 -8.03 5.99 -6.00
N THR A 43 -8.18 6.92 -5.08
CA THR A 43 -7.18 7.96 -4.80
C THR A 43 -5.80 7.34 -4.60
N MET A 44 -4.77 7.96 -5.15
CA MET A 44 -3.35 7.53 -5.07
C MET A 44 -2.95 6.35 -5.98
N MET A 45 -3.84 5.82 -6.81
CA MET A 45 -3.44 4.87 -7.86
C MET A 45 -3.00 5.60 -9.12
N SER A 46 -1.93 5.11 -9.74
CA SER A 46 -1.46 5.63 -11.01
C SER A 46 -2.40 5.21 -12.14
N TRP A 47 -2.70 6.14 -13.03
CA TRP A 47 -3.32 5.86 -14.30
C TRP A 47 -2.35 6.24 -15.43
N ASN A 48 -2.28 5.43 -16.47
CA ASN A 48 -1.45 5.68 -17.64
C ASN A 48 -2.15 5.23 -18.91
N PRO A 49 -1.81 5.81 -20.08
CA PRO A 49 -2.32 5.33 -21.36
C PRO A 49 -1.91 3.87 -21.64
N PRO A 50 -2.73 3.09 -22.39
CA PRO A 50 -2.47 1.68 -22.67
C PRO A 50 -1.12 1.37 -23.37
N TYR A 51 -0.55 2.36 -24.07
CA TYR A 51 0.70 2.16 -24.78
C TYR A 51 1.95 2.08 -23.88
N TYR A 52 1.83 2.42 -22.56
CA TYR A 52 2.98 2.41 -21.65
C TYR A 52 3.63 1.04 -21.50
N ALA A 53 2.83 -0.04 -21.46
CA ALA A 53 3.36 -1.39 -21.39
C ALA A 53 4.28 -1.66 -22.59
N ARG A 54 3.84 -1.34 -23.81
CA ARG A 54 4.65 -1.50 -25.03
C ARG A 54 5.91 -0.64 -25.04
N LEU A 55 5.89 0.54 -24.44
CA LEU A 55 7.09 1.39 -24.31
C LEU A 55 8.12 0.74 -23.38
N LEU A 56 7.70 0.16 -22.27
CA LEU A 56 8.58 -0.52 -21.32
C LEU A 56 9.14 -1.80 -21.94
N GLU A 57 8.30 -2.62 -22.55
CA GLU A 57 8.72 -3.84 -23.24
C GLU A 57 9.68 -3.52 -24.39
N GLY A 58 9.37 -2.53 -25.23
CA GLY A 58 10.23 -2.05 -26.30
C GLY A 58 11.56 -1.47 -25.79
N ALA A 59 11.60 -0.97 -24.57
CA ALA A 59 12.82 -0.58 -23.90
C ALA A 59 13.54 -1.77 -23.23
N GLY A 60 13.07 -3.00 -23.36
CA GLY A 60 13.70 -4.22 -22.85
C GLY A 60 13.41 -4.51 -21.37
N PHE A 61 12.36 -3.92 -20.79
CA PHE A 61 11.85 -4.35 -19.49
C PHE A 61 10.95 -5.57 -19.66
N ALA A 62 10.95 -6.44 -18.64
CA ALA A 62 10.05 -7.58 -18.55
C ALA A 62 9.14 -7.43 -17.33
N LYS A 63 7.95 -7.97 -17.41
CA LYS A 63 7.03 -8.01 -16.25
C LYS A 63 7.67 -8.78 -15.11
N HIS A 64 7.69 -8.16 -13.93
CA HIS A 64 8.22 -8.77 -12.72
C HIS A 64 7.11 -9.40 -11.88
N PHE A 65 6.04 -8.65 -11.57
CA PHE A 65 4.86 -9.15 -10.85
C PHE A 65 3.61 -8.34 -11.24
N GLU A 66 2.46 -8.79 -10.78
CA GLU A 66 1.17 -8.12 -10.96
C GLU A 66 0.54 -7.78 -9.62
N LEU A 67 -0.14 -6.65 -9.58
CA LEU A 67 -1.01 -6.25 -8.49
C LEU A 67 -2.45 -6.20 -9.02
N TYR A 68 -3.37 -6.69 -8.21
CA TYR A 68 -4.80 -6.67 -8.54
C TYR A 68 -5.54 -5.72 -7.62
N SER A 69 -6.37 -4.87 -8.22
CA SER A 69 -7.37 -4.08 -7.48
C SER A 69 -8.71 -4.81 -7.54
N ALA A 70 -9.42 -4.87 -6.42
CA ALA A 70 -10.73 -5.48 -6.34
C ALA A 70 -11.76 -4.44 -5.91
N HIS A 71 -12.93 -4.47 -6.53
CA HIS A 71 -14.10 -3.70 -6.11
C HIS A 71 -15.01 -4.59 -5.27
N LEU A 72 -15.38 -4.10 -4.09
CA LEU A 72 -16.34 -4.73 -3.20
C LEU A 72 -17.55 -3.82 -3.03
N ASP A 73 -18.71 -4.26 -3.49
CA ASP A 73 -19.97 -3.58 -3.22
C ASP A 73 -20.49 -3.99 -1.84
N ALA A 74 -20.52 -3.06 -0.89
CA ALA A 74 -20.96 -3.30 0.47
C ALA A 74 -22.43 -3.76 0.56
N SER A 75 -23.27 -3.46 -0.44
CA SER A 75 -24.67 -3.90 -0.47
C SER A 75 -24.80 -5.40 -0.78
N THR A 76 -23.90 -5.93 -1.59
CA THR A 76 -23.93 -7.34 -2.05
C THR A 76 -22.88 -8.21 -1.39
N PHE A 77 -21.76 -7.61 -0.96
CA PHE A 77 -20.69 -8.37 -0.31
C PHE A 77 -21.16 -9.01 1.00
N ARG A 78 -20.83 -10.28 1.14
CA ARG A 78 -21.04 -11.04 2.38
C ARG A 78 -19.70 -11.63 2.82
N LEU A 79 -19.32 -11.31 4.05
CA LEU A 79 -18.12 -11.90 4.63
C LEU A 79 -18.31 -13.42 4.74
N PRO A 80 -17.41 -14.24 4.17
CA PRO A 80 -17.50 -15.69 4.28
C PRO A 80 -17.56 -16.14 5.76
N ASP A 81 -18.46 -17.06 6.08
CA ASP A 81 -18.70 -17.51 7.46
C ASP A 81 -17.43 -18.06 8.11
N ARG A 82 -16.57 -18.72 7.35
CA ARG A 82 -15.26 -19.19 7.84
C ARG A 82 -14.40 -18.04 8.37
N ILE A 83 -14.35 -16.92 7.67
CA ILE A 83 -13.55 -15.75 8.10
C ILE A 83 -14.17 -15.13 9.35
N ARG A 84 -15.50 -15.02 9.37
CA ARG A 84 -16.23 -14.52 10.54
C ARG A 84 -15.96 -15.37 11.77
N SER A 85 -16.14 -16.67 11.67
CA SER A 85 -15.92 -17.62 12.77
C SER A 85 -14.49 -17.58 13.29
N VAL A 86 -13.49 -17.50 12.42
CA VAL A 86 -12.08 -17.35 12.84
C VAL A 86 -11.87 -16.05 13.59
N ALA A 87 -12.40 -14.93 13.11
CA ALA A 87 -12.28 -13.64 13.76
C ALA A 87 -12.93 -13.64 15.16
N GLU A 88 -14.13 -14.18 15.28
CA GLU A 88 -14.84 -14.31 16.56
C GLU A 88 -14.06 -15.18 17.56
N HIS A 89 -13.53 -16.33 17.10
CA HIS A 89 -12.72 -17.21 17.93
C HIS A 89 -11.42 -16.56 18.41
N VAL A 90 -10.75 -15.81 17.56
CA VAL A 90 -9.53 -15.08 17.89
C VAL A 90 -9.82 -13.97 18.90
N LEU A 91 -10.89 -13.20 18.70
CA LEU A 91 -11.29 -12.11 19.59
C LEU A 91 -11.77 -12.63 20.96
N ALA A 92 -12.41 -13.80 21.00
CA ALA A 92 -12.87 -14.41 22.25
C ALA A 92 -11.72 -14.75 23.20
N ARG A 93 -10.51 -14.95 22.71
CA ARG A 93 -9.31 -15.18 23.55
C ARG A 93 -8.83 -13.94 24.31
N LYS A 94 -9.41 -12.76 24.06
CA LYS A 94 -9.14 -11.46 24.72
C LYS A 94 -7.66 -10.99 24.65
N ARG A 95 -6.82 -11.64 23.88
CA ARG A 95 -5.43 -11.22 23.65
C ARG A 95 -5.31 -10.23 22.50
N PHE A 96 -6.27 -10.27 21.57
CA PHE A 96 -6.36 -9.33 20.47
C PHE A 96 -7.34 -8.21 20.77
N SER A 97 -6.98 -7.00 20.37
CA SER A 97 -7.84 -5.83 20.43
C SER A 97 -7.70 -4.99 19.16
N VAL A 98 -8.81 -4.40 18.73
CA VAL A 98 -8.82 -3.47 17.60
C VAL A 98 -8.90 -2.05 18.15
N LEU A 99 -7.83 -1.28 17.94
CA LEU A 99 -7.77 0.12 18.32
C LEU A 99 -8.60 0.95 17.34
N ARG A 100 -9.38 1.88 17.88
CA ARG A 100 -10.21 2.83 17.13
C ARG A 100 -9.81 4.24 17.52
N PHE A 101 -9.87 5.16 16.57
CA PHE A 101 -9.43 6.54 16.75
C PHE A 101 -10.61 7.49 16.61
N ARG A 102 -10.65 8.49 17.46
CA ARG A 102 -11.67 9.56 17.43
C ARG A 102 -11.25 10.70 16.51
N ASN A 103 -9.94 10.90 16.36
CA ASN A 103 -9.39 12.01 15.60
C ASN A 103 -7.99 11.68 15.05
N LYS A 104 -7.52 12.51 14.12
CA LYS A 104 -6.21 12.36 13.49
C LYS A 104 -5.03 12.48 14.47
N ALA A 105 -5.20 13.25 15.57
CA ALA A 105 -4.13 13.44 16.54
C ALA A 105 -3.84 12.15 17.34
N GLU A 106 -4.88 11.37 17.66
CA GLU A 106 -4.71 10.05 18.28
C GLU A 106 -3.98 9.08 17.35
N LEU A 107 -4.36 9.04 16.06
CA LEU A 107 -3.72 8.20 15.07
C LEU A 107 -2.25 8.59 14.88
N LYS A 108 -1.95 9.88 14.80
CA LYS A 108 -0.59 10.40 14.59
C LYS A 108 0.37 9.99 15.71
N LYS A 109 -0.10 9.82 16.95
CA LYS A 109 0.72 9.36 18.07
C LYS A 109 1.27 7.94 17.87
N LEU A 110 0.61 7.12 17.06
CA LEU A 110 1.02 5.74 16.79
C LEU A 110 1.79 5.58 15.47
N ALA A 111 1.99 6.66 14.72
CA ALA A 111 2.62 6.60 13.40
C ALA A 111 3.99 5.92 13.40
N GLY A 112 4.83 6.20 14.41
CA GLY A 112 6.14 5.55 14.56
C GLY A 112 6.02 4.03 14.73
N LYS A 113 5.12 3.59 15.62
CA LYS A 113 4.90 2.15 15.86
C LYS A 113 4.29 1.44 14.65
N ILE A 114 3.41 2.12 13.92
CA ILE A 114 2.86 1.60 12.65
C ILE A 114 3.97 1.43 11.63
N GLY A 115 4.88 2.39 11.53
CA GLY A 115 6.04 2.33 10.64
C GLY A 115 7.00 1.17 10.99
N GLU A 116 7.22 0.89 12.28
CA GLU A 116 7.98 -0.28 12.72
C GLU A 116 7.32 -1.58 12.26
N VAL A 117 6.01 -1.73 12.46
CA VAL A 117 5.24 -2.91 12.01
C VAL A 117 5.29 -3.04 10.49
N TYR A 118 5.18 -1.93 9.76
CA TYR A 118 5.32 -1.92 8.30
C TYR A 118 6.67 -2.47 7.85
N ASN A 119 7.76 -1.94 8.41
CA ASN A 119 9.11 -2.38 8.07
C ASN A 119 9.35 -3.85 8.42
N VAL A 120 8.86 -4.32 9.58
CA VAL A 120 8.95 -5.73 9.98
C VAL A 120 8.15 -6.63 9.04
N SER A 121 6.95 -6.21 8.63
CA SER A 121 6.14 -6.94 7.67
C SER A 121 6.84 -7.10 6.32
N LEU A 122 7.44 -6.02 5.80
CA LEU A 122 8.19 -6.08 4.54
C LEU A 122 9.39 -7.04 4.64
N ALA A 123 10.15 -6.97 5.74
CA ALA A 123 11.30 -7.84 5.94
C ALA A 123 10.92 -9.32 6.11
N SER A 124 9.70 -9.61 6.56
CA SER A 124 9.22 -10.96 6.87
C SER A 124 8.55 -11.66 5.69
N ASP A 125 8.17 -10.93 4.66
CA ASP A 125 7.45 -11.46 3.50
C ASP A 125 8.40 -11.68 2.31
N PRO A 126 8.62 -12.94 1.88
CA PRO A 126 9.47 -13.23 0.73
C PRO A 126 9.02 -12.57 -0.59
N SER A 127 7.73 -12.22 -0.72
CA SER A 127 7.21 -11.52 -1.89
C SER A 127 7.67 -10.05 -1.95
N HIS A 128 8.12 -9.51 -0.82
CA HIS A 128 8.62 -8.14 -0.69
C HIS A 128 10.14 -8.06 -0.57
N ARG A 129 10.88 -9.11 -1.00
CA ARG A 129 12.36 -9.13 -0.91
C ARG A 129 13.06 -7.94 -1.57
N ASP A 130 12.40 -7.34 -2.56
CA ASP A 130 12.91 -6.18 -3.29
C ASP A 130 12.47 -4.84 -2.68
N ALA A 131 11.66 -4.88 -1.63
CA ALA A 131 11.29 -3.68 -0.88
C ALA A 131 12.36 -3.36 0.16
N TYR A 132 12.69 -2.09 0.31
CA TYR A 132 13.58 -1.61 1.36
C TYR A 132 12.78 -0.99 2.51
N PRO A 133 13.27 -1.15 3.76
CA PRO A 133 12.61 -0.52 4.90
C PRO A 133 12.63 1.01 4.79
N LEU A 134 11.51 1.63 5.13
CA LEU A 134 11.43 3.09 5.16
C LEU A 134 12.28 3.65 6.29
N THR A 135 13.04 4.67 5.97
CA THR A 135 13.78 5.45 6.98
C THR A 135 12.83 6.28 7.84
N PRO A 136 13.23 6.73 9.04
CA PRO A 136 12.41 7.61 9.87
C PRO A 136 11.95 8.89 9.15
N ALA A 137 12.76 9.44 8.24
CA ALA A 137 12.41 10.61 7.46
C ALA A 137 11.31 10.29 6.42
N GLU A 138 11.43 9.18 5.71
CA GLU A 138 10.42 8.71 4.77
C GLU A 138 9.10 8.33 5.46
N LEU A 139 9.16 7.67 6.62
CA LEU A 139 7.98 7.38 7.45
C LEU A 139 7.26 8.67 7.88
N LYS A 140 8.01 9.71 8.24
CA LYS A 140 7.44 11.01 8.59
C LYS A 140 6.75 11.67 7.39
N LEU A 141 7.35 11.61 6.21
CA LEU A 141 6.74 12.13 4.98
C LEU A 141 5.48 11.35 4.64
N ALA A 142 5.56 10.02 4.54
CA ALA A 142 4.42 9.15 4.27
C ALA A 142 3.27 9.36 5.28
N THR A 143 3.60 9.53 6.57
CA THR A 143 2.60 9.83 7.60
C THR A 143 1.90 11.16 7.34
N ASN A 144 2.64 12.22 6.99
CA ASN A 144 2.04 13.51 6.73
C ASN A 144 1.12 13.47 5.51
N ASP A 145 1.54 12.80 4.44
CA ASP A 145 0.75 12.64 3.20
C ASP A 145 -0.54 11.84 3.48
N ILE A 146 -0.41 10.72 4.17
CA ILE A 146 -1.56 9.89 4.57
C ILE A 146 -2.51 10.68 5.47
N MET A 147 -2.02 11.50 6.42
CA MET A 147 -2.86 12.28 7.31
C MET A 147 -3.70 13.34 6.59
N THR A 148 -3.35 13.76 5.39
CA THR A 148 -4.19 14.70 4.61
C THR A 148 -5.51 14.07 4.23
N VAL A 149 -5.50 12.82 3.79
CA VAL A 149 -6.66 12.08 3.27
C VAL A 149 -7.24 11.05 4.25
N ALA A 150 -6.52 10.75 5.34
CA ALA A 150 -6.97 9.74 6.31
C ALA A 150 -8.25 10.15 7.03
N ASP A 151 -9.19 9.22 7.07
CA ASP A 151 -10.30 9.24 8.03
C ASP A 151 -9.97 8.27 9.18
N PRO A 152 -9.87 8.77 10.43
CA PRO A 152 -9.57 7.92 11.58
C PRO A 152 -10.56 6.76 11.77
N GLN A 153 -11.80 6.91 11.31
CA GLN A 153 -12.81 5.87 11.41
C GLN A 153 -12.54 4.69 10.46
N LEU A 154 -11.83 4.93 9.35
CA LEU A 154 -11.47 3.91 8.37
C LEU A 154 -10.14 3.23 8.68
N VAL A 155 -9.37 3.75 9.65
CA VAL A 155 -8.12 3.13 10.09
C VAL A 155 -8.39 2.17 11.23
N LYS A 156 -7.88 0.94 11.12
CA LYS A 156 -7.94 -0.08 12.16
C LYS A 156 -6.54 -0.57 12.47
N ILE A 157 -6.22 -0.65 13.74
CA ILE A 157 -4.94 -1.17 14.23
C ILE A 157 -5.23 -2.38 15.11
N LEU A 158 -4.58 -3.48 14.82
CA LEU A 158 -4.65 -4.71 15.59
C LEU A 158 -3.52 -4.73 16.61
N ALA A 159 -3.86 -4.92 17.87
CA ALA A 159 -2.89 -5.15 18.92
C ALA A 159 -3.07 -6.56 19.52
N TYR A 160 -1.95 -7.19 19.87
CA TYR A 160 -1.86 -8.47 20.58
C TYR A 160 -1.13 -8.23 21.90
N ASP A 161 -1.77 -8.53 23.02
CA ASP A 161 -1.26 -8.24 24.36
C ASP A 161 -0.74 -6.79 24.51
N GLY A 162 -1.44 -5.83 23.89
CA GLY A 162 -1.11 -4.41 23.91
C GLY A 162 -0.03 -3.97 22.91
N GLN A 163 0.60 -4.89 22.19
CA GLN A 163 1.58 -4.57 21.15
C GLN A 163 0.90 -4.51 19.78
N ILE A 164 1.24 -3.50 18.98
CA ILE A 164 0.72 -3.37 17.61
C ILE A 164 1.34 -4.47 16.76
N VAL A 165 0.50 -5.28 16.11
CA VAL A 165 0.91 -6.41 15.27
C VAL A 165 0.38 -6.31 13.84
N GLY A 166 -0.50 -5.35 13.55
CA GLY A 166 -1.02 -5.16 12.22
C GLY A 166 -1.88 -3.92 12.10
N PHE A 167 -2.15 -3.50 10.89
CA PHE A 167 -3.02 -2.37 10.60
C PHE A 167 -3.72 -2.53 9.25
N VAL A 168 -4.84 -1.82 9.11
CA VAL A 168 -5.55 -1.62 7.84
C VAL A 168 -5.82 -0.12 7.72
N PHE A 169 -5.44 0.46 6.59
CA PHE A 169 -5.80 1.81 6.21
C PHE A 169 -6.89 1.78 5.15
N GLY A 170 -8.04 2.38 5.48
CA GLY A 170 -9.06 2.74 4.51
C GLY A 170 -9.02 4.24 4.25
N PHE A 171 -9.26 4.63 3.00
CA PHE A 171 -9.35 6.03 2.58
C PHE A 171 -10.67 6.25 1.88
N ALA A 172 -11.26 7.43 2.08
CA ALA A 172 -12.36 7.86 1.24
C ALA A 172 -11.85 8.11 -0.18
N ASP A 173 -12.57 7.63 -1.18
CA ASP A 173 -12.26 7.99 -2.57
C ASP A 173 -12.67 9.44 -2.83
N VAL A 174 -11.68 10.31 -2.93
CA VAL A 174 -11.87 11.75 -3.20
C VAL A 174 -11.74 12.07 -4.70
N SER A 175 -11.44 11.08 -5.53
CA SER A 175 -11.20 11.28 -6.97
C SER A 175 -12.43 11.83 -7.71
N THR A 176 -13.64 11.51 -7.24
CA THR A 176 -14.90 12.03 -7.80
C THR A 176 -15.16 13.49 -7.45
N THR A 177 -14.54 14.00 -6.38
CA THR A 177 -14.73 15.39 -5.90
C THR A 177 -13.73 16.35 -6.53
N LEU A 178 -12.64 15.83 -7.10
CA LEU A 178 -11.55 16.61 -7.70
C LEU A 178 -11.72 16.82 -9.22
N LYS A 179 -12.88 16.47 -9.78
CA LYS A 179 -13.22 16.71 -11.20
C LYS A 179 -13.78 18.11 -11.44
#